data_21156e332798944e0e6259cedb7c3a97
#
_entry.id   21156e332798944e0e6259cedb7c3a97
#
_cell.length_a   1.000
_cell.length_b   1.000
_cell.length_c   1.000
_cell.angle_alpha   90.00
_cell.angle_beta   90.00
_cell.angle_gamma   90.00
#
_symmetry.space_group_name_H-M   'P 1'
#
loop_
_entity.id
_entity.type
_entity.pdbx_description
1 polymer ?
#
loop_
_entity_poly.entity_id
_entity_poly.type
_entity_poly.pdbx_seq_one_letter_code
_entity_poly.pdbx_strand_id
1 'polypeptide(L)'
;AVTLTYLIVLQLIREWRGPQSTWTPSVRVTAYVGGLVGALTLAVSDSFWFNAVEAETYALSTFFTTLCVWLTLKWSEYAQAEDRDLARGVKHVLGSSSERWLLVVAYLYGLAIGIHLLSLLSLFFVALIVFFQRYDNPDWSAGTRFQYLALAGGIASGIFFLLYPGIIQGLPTVLEATQAPFLVLTIMASLLVYGLYITHTKRMRVANLLVLYVVLGLIGYSSYFLIPIRSSINPPIDQNNPSSLENFVSYMSREQYGDRPLLSGSTYNDETGRVERDAEALFPRRWSPNPRHTQVYDRYNSDLDFFLRYQIGHMYTRYFLWNFAGRAADTQDAPAATGISFLDPDIANEATVDAATPSERAGRSVYFALPLLLGLFGAFYHFTWDWRRATAVAF
;
A
#
# COMPACT_ATOMS: atom_id res chain seq x y z
N ALA A 1 -9.58 10.48 -1.23
CA ALA A 1 -8.80 10.02 -0.09
C ALA A 1 -9.21 10.74 1.20
N VAL A 2 -9.15 12.08 1.32
CA VAL A 2 -9.43 12.84 2.57
C VAL A 2 -10.79 12.47 3.19
N THR A 3 -11.87 12.53 2.40
CA THR A 3 -13.22 12.13 2.87
C THR A 3 -13.26 10.66 3.33
N LEU A 4 -12.57 9.77 2.60
CA LEU A 4 -12.50 8.37 3.00
C LEU A 4 -11.72 8.18 4.30
N THR A 5 -10.63 8.92 4.51
CA THR A 5 -9.90 8.93 5.80
C THR A 5 -10.81 9.36 6.95
N TYR A 6 -11.60 10.41 6.77
CA TYR A 6 -12.62 10.80 7.75
C TYR A 6 -13.59 9.65 8.06
N LEU A 7 -14.12 8.99 7.01
CA LEU A 7 -15.04 7.86 7.17
C LEU A 7 -14.39 6.64 7.83
N ILE A 8 -13.11 6.37 7.52
CA ILE A 8 -12.32 5.31 8.17
C ILE A 8 -12.19 5.59 9.66
N VAL A 9 -11.79 6.80 10.04
CA VAL A 9 -11.65 7.16 11.46
C VAL A 9 -12.99 7.02 12.20
N LEU A 10 -14.07 7.52 11.62
CA LEU A 10 -15.42 7.35 12.22
C LEU A 10 -15.82 5.89 12.33
N GLN A 11 -15.47 5.06 11.33
CA GLN A 11 -15.78 3.65 11.36
C GLN A 11 -15.00 2.92 12.47
N LEU A 12 -13.71 3.20 12.63
CA LEU A 12 -12.88 2.64 13.72
C LEU A 12 -13.41 3.06 15.09
N ILE A 13 -13.81 4.32 15.26
CA ILE A 13 -14.43 4.79 16.52
C ILE A 13 -15.76 4.08 16.77
N ARG A 14 -16.57 3.87 15.74
CA ARG A 14 -17.85 3.15 15.84
C ARG A 14 -17.66 1.70 16.26
N GLU A 15 -16.69 1.02 15.69
CA GLU A 15 -16.39 -0.37 16.03
C GLU A 15 -15.89 -0.51 17.47
N TRP A 16 -15.19 0.49 17.99
CA TRP A 16 -14.72 0.54 19.34
C TRP A 16 -15.81 0.96 20.34
N ARG A 17 -16.58 2.04 20.05
CA ARG A 17 -17.56 2.63 20.97
C ARG A 17 -18.97 2.07 20.82
N GLY A 18 -19.21 1.22 19.83
CA GLY A 18 -20.53 0.75 19.47
C GLY A 18 -21.29 1.69 18.52
N PRO A 19 -22.54 1.34 18.20
CA PRO A 19 -23.32 2.06 17.20
C PRO A 19 -23.58 3.51 17.61
N GLN A 20 -23.60 4.41 16.63
CA GLN A 20 -23.77 5.86 16.84
C GLN A 20 -25.06 6.24 17.59
N SER A 21 -26.09 5.39 17.55
CA SER A 21 -27.34 5.56 18.29
C SER A 21 -27.15 5.57 19.82
N THR A 22 -26.08 4.93 20.29
CA THR A 22 -25.76 4.85 21.74
C THR A 22 -24.79 5.95 22.20
N TRP A 23 -24.32 6.80 21.29
CA TRP A 23 -23.34 7.85 21.61
C TRP A 23 -23.98 9.02 22.35
N THR A 24 -23.37 9.41 23.46
CA THR A 24 -23.69 10.68 24.10
C THR A 24 -23.30 11.85 23.20
N PRO A 25 -23.90 13.05 23.37
CA PRO A 25 -23.52 14.23 22.60
C PRO A 25 -22.01 14.52 22.62
N SER A 26 -21.36 14.36 23.78
CA SER A 26 -19.90 14.56 23.93
C SER A 26 -19.11 13.57 23.08
N VAL A 27 -19.41 12.26 23.14
CA VAL A 27 -18.76 11.23 22.34
C VAL A 27 -18.93 11.50 20.84
N ARG A 28 -20.14 11.93 20.46
CA ARG A 28 -20.44 12.26 19.05
C ARG A 28 -19.61 13.41 18.54
N VAL A 29 -19.56 14.52 19.29
CA VAL A 29 -18.77 15.70 18.92
C VAL A 29 -17.26 15.32 18.85
N THR A 30 -16.75 14.64 19.87
CA THR A 30 -15.34 14.22 19.90
C THR A 30 -14.98 13.32 18.70
N ALA A 31 -15.85 12.38 18.36
CA ALA A 31 -15.63 11.48 17.22
C ALA A 31 -15.60 12.24 15.88
N TYR A 32 -16.57 13.14 15.66
CA TYR A 32 -16.62 13.92 14.40
C TYR A 32 -15.48 14.91 14.29
N VAL A 33 -15.14 15.62 15.38
CA VAL A 33 -14.02 16.55 15.39
C VAL A 33 -12.70 15.80 15.23
N GLY A 34 -12.49 14.70 15.96
CA GLY A 34 -11.27 13.88 15.81
C GLY A 34 -11.09 13.33 14.40
N GLY A 35 -12.17 12.83 13.79
CA GLY A 35 -12.17 12.39 12.39
C GLY A 35 -11.83 13.53 11.42
N LEU A 36 -12.40 14.71 11.64
CA LEU A 36 -12.15 15.88 10.81
C LEU A 36 -10.69 16.36 10.94
N VAL A 37 -10.16 16.43 12.17
CA VAL A 37 -8.76 16.80 12.41
C VAL A 37 -7.82 15.85 11.73
N GLY A 38 -8.01 14.52 11.87
CA GLY A 38 -7.16 13.53 11.20
C GLY A 38 -7.22 13.63 9.69
N ALA A 39 -8.39 13.79 9.11
CA ALA A 39 -8.56 13.90 7.65
C ALA A 39 -7.97 15.22 7.10
N LEU A 40 -8.14 16.35 7.81
CA LEU A 40 -7.56 17.63 7.41
C LEU A 40 -6.03 17.64 7.57
N THR A 41 -5.48 16.98 8.61
CA THR A 41 -4.03 16.81 8.75
C THR A 41 -3.45 16.09 7.56
N LEU A 42 -4.09 15.02 7.08
CA LEU A 42 -3.69 14.35 5.83
C LEU A 42 -3.79 15.32 4.63
N ALA A 43 -4.87 16.08 4.52
CA ALA A 43 -5.09 16.96 3.39
C ALA A 43 -4.01 18.04 3.21
N VAL A 44 -3.45 18.51 4.32
CA VAL A 44 -2.41 19.57 4.32
C VAL A 44 -0.99 19.03 4.52
N SER A 45 -0.82 17.69 4.61
CA SER A 45 0.52 17.11 4.66
C SER A 45 1.24 17.32 3.33
N ASP A 46 2.52 17.64 3.37
CA ASP A 46 3.30 18.03 2.20
C ASP A 46 3.24 17.01 1.07
N SER A 47 3.59 15.75 1.33
CA SER A 47 3.61 14.73 0.29
C SER A 47 2.22 14.47 -0.31
N PHE A 48 1.17 14.52 0.51
CA PHE A 48 -0.19 14.33 0.01
C PHE A 48 -0.64 15.51 -0.85
N TRP A 49 -0.34 16.74 -0.43
CA TRP A 49 -0.67 17.95 -1.18
C TRP A 49 0.02 17.98 -2.54
N PHE A 50 1.35 17.75 -2.56
CA PHE A 50 2.11 17.70 -3.80
C PHE A 50 1.57 16.64 -4.76
N ASN A 51 1.38 15.41 -4.29
CA ASN A 51 0.82 14.35 -5.11
C ASN A 51 -0.62 14.62 -5.59
N ALA A 52 -1.37 15.46 -4.89
CA ALA A 52 -2.75 15.80 -5.28
C ALA A 52 -2.83 16.85 -6.39
N VAL A 53 -1.80 17.71 -6.53
CA VAL A 53 -1.76 18.78 -7.54
C VAL A 53 -0.88 18.42 -8.74
N GLU A 54 -0.07 17.39 -8.65
CA GLU A 54 0.73 16.86 -9.76
C GLU A 54 -0.08 15.89 -10.62
N ALA A 55 0.21 15.85 -11.93
CA ALA A 55 -0.41 14.90 -12.85
C ALA A 55 0.23 13.49 -12.73
N GLU A 56 0.29 12.98 -11.50
CA GLU A 56 0.93 11.73 -11.11
C GLU A 56 -0.09 10.67 -10.65
N THR A 57 0.33 9.42 -10.64
CA THR A 57 -0.53 8.28 -10.29
C THR A 57 -0.81 8.14 -8.80
N TYR A 58 -0.02 8.82 -7.94
CA TYR A 58 -0.07 8.63 -6.48
C TYR A 58 -1.37 9.09 -5.83
N ALA A 59 -1.94 10.22 -6.28
CA ALA A 59 -3.22 10.71 -5.75
C ALA A 59 -4.35 9.70 -5.98
N LEU A 60 -4.41 9.13 -7.18
CA LEU A 60 -5.41 8.14 -7.53
C LEU A 60 -5.14 6.80 -6.82
N SER A 61 -3.88 6.39 -6.69
CA SER A 61 -3.47 5.22 -5.91
C SER A 61 -3.91 5.33 -4.44
N THR A 62 -3.68 6.48 -3.81
CA THR A 62 -4.12 6.75 -2.43
C THR A 62 -5.65 6.71 -2.31
N PHE A 63 -6.38 7.18 -3.32
CA PHE A 63 -7.84 7.05 -3.34
C PHE A 63 -8.28 5.58 -3.33
N PHE A 64 -7.71 4.73 -4.21
CA PHE A 64 -8.06 3.30 -4.26
C PHE A 64 -7.67 2.58 -2.98
N THR A 65 -6.49 2.87 -2.43
CA THR A 65 -6.03 2.31 -1.14
C THR A 65 -7.02 2.64 -0.01
N THR A 66 -7.35 3.91 0.17
CA THR A 66 -8.29 4.34 1.22
C THR A 66 -9.70 3.81 0.98
N LEU A 67 -10.13 3.66 -0.27
CA LEU A 67 -11.42 3.08 -0.61
C LEU A 67 -11.46 1.58 -0.24
N CYS A 68 -10.43 0.81 -0.59
CA CYS A 68 -10.33 -0.61 -0.23
C CYS A 68 -10.31 -0.80 1.30
N VAL A 69 -9.56 0.03 2.03
CA VAL A 69 -9.55 0.03 3.50
C VAL A 69 -10.95 0.31 4.05
N TRP A 70 -11.62 1.35 3.58
CA TRP A 70 -12.96 1.68 4.05
C TRP A 70 -13.99 0.59 3.77
N LEU A 71 -13.98 0.00 2.56
CA LEU A 71 -14.88 -1.09 2.19
C LEU A 71 -14.61 -2.36 3.00
N THR A 72 -13.35 -2.64 3.34
CA THR A 72 -12.99 -3.76 4.21
C THR A 72 -13.52 -3.55 5.63
N LEU A 73 -13.45 -2.35 6.17
CA LEU A 73 -14.09 -2.01 7.45
C LEU A 73 -15.62 -2.12 7.37
N LYS A 74 -16.22 -1.74 6.24
CA LYS A 74 -17.65 -1.97 6.00
C LYS A 74 -17.98 -3.46 5.97
N TRP A 75 -17.17 -4.27 5.29
CA TRP A 75 -17.31 -5.71 5.37
C TRP A 75 -17.30 -6.22 6.81
N SER A 76 -16.33 -5.78 7.63
CA SER A 76 -16.21 -6.17 9.04
C SER A 76 -17.49 -5.81 9.84
N GLU A 77 -18.03 -4.61 9.66
CA GLU A 77 -19.27 -4.16 10.30
C GLU A 77 -20.45 -5.07 9.94
N TYR A 78 -20.64 -5.37 8.66
CA TYR A 78 -21.72 -6.23 8.18
C TYR A 78 -21.53 -7.70 8.59
N ALA A 79 -20.29 -8.20 8.57
CA ALA A 79 -19.96 -9.54 9.04
C ALA A 79 -20.29 -9.72 10.51
N GLN A 80 -19.96 -8.73 11.37
CA GLN A 80 -20.34 -8.75 12.80
C GLN A 80 -21.86 -8.73 13.00
N ALA A 81 -22.58 -8.00 12.16
CA ALA A 81 -24.05 -7.99 12.23
C ALA A 81 -24.63 -9.35 11.87
N GLU A 82 -24.14 -9.97 10.80
CA GLU A 82 -24.53 -11.32 10.37
C GLU A 82 -24.25 -12.38 11.46
N ASP A 83 -23.06 -12.32 12.08
CA ASP A 83 -22.70 -13.25 13.15
C ASP A 83 -23.63 -13.12 14.37
N ARG A 84 -24.00 -11.88 14.75
CA ARG A 84 -24.96 -11.63 15.83
C ARG A 84 -26.37 -12.14 15.50
N ASP A 85 -26.80 -11.96 14.26
CA ASP A 85 -28.11 -12.44 13.81
C ASP A 85 -28.18 -13.96 13.76
N LEU A 86 -27.11 -14.60 13.25
CA LEU A 86 -26.97 -16.06 13.27
C LEU A 86 -27.04 -16.63 14.71
N ALA A 87 -26.36 -15.97 15.66
CA ALA A 87 -26.39 -16.35 17.06
C ALA A 87 -27.81 -16.23 17.68
N ARG A 88 -28.67 -15.36 17.12
CA ARG A 88 -30.07 -15.18 17.49
C ARG A 88 -31.03 -16.11 16.73
N GLY A 89 -30.51 -17.00 15.86
CA GLY A 89 -31.32 -17.90 15.03
C GLY A 89 -31.96 -17.25 13.80
N VAL A 90 -31.61 -16.02 13.47
CA VAL A 90 -32.09 -15.31 12.28
C VAL A 90 -31.30 -15.82 11.06
N LYS A 91 -31.98 -16.42 10.10
CA LYS A 91 -31.39 -16.83 8.83
C LYS A 91 -31.33 -15.62 7.88
N HIS A 92 -30.14 -15.28 7.43
CA HIS A 92 -29.99 -14.27 6.39
C HIS A 92 -30.47 -14.77 5.04
N VAL A 93 -31.28 -13.96 4.35
CA VAL A 93 -31.71 -14.22 2.98
C VAL A 93 -30.51 -14.08 2.05
N LEU A 94 -30.36 -14.96 1.08
CA LEU A 94 -29.40 -14.87 -0.01
C LEU A 94 -29.46 -13.46 -0.65
N GLY A 95 -28.38 -12.69 -0.51
CA GLY A 95 -28.30 -11.31 -1.05
C GLY A 95 -27.94 -10.22 -0.03
N SER A 96 -28.03 -10.49 1.27
CA SER A 96 -27.56 -9.59 2.35
C SER A 96 -26.17 -9.95 2.86
N SER A 97 -25.40 -10.67 2.06
CA SER A 97 -24.08 -11.20 2.44
C SER A 97 -23.05 -10.08 2.54
N SER A 98 -22.29 -10.07 3.63
CA SER A 98 -21.16 -9.16 3.83
C SER A 98 -20.08 -9.32 2.75
N GLU A 99 -19.92 -10.51 2.18
CA GLU A 99 -18.91 -10.83 1.16
C GLU A 99 -18.96 -9.93 -0.08
N ARG A 100 -20.10 -9.32 -0.39
CA ARG A 100 -20.22 -8.35 -1.52
C ARG A 100 -19.21 -7.23 -1.43
N TRP A 101 -18.87 -6.79 -0.21
CA TRP A 101 -17.90 -5.72 -0.01
C TRP A 101 -16.47 -6.16 -0.39
N LEU A 102 -16.08 -7.38 -0.02
CA LEU A 102 -14.78 -7.94 -0.43
C LEU A 102 -14.74 -8.26 -1.93
N LEU A 103 -15.86 -8.62 -2.55
CA LEU A 103 -15.94 -8.78 -4.00
C LEU A 103 -15.69 -7.45 -4.73
N VAL A 104 -16.26 -6.35 -4.22
CA VAL A 104 -15.95 -5.01 -4.75
C VAL A 104 -14.48 -4.65 -4.52
N VAL A 105 -13.91 -4.97 -3.36
CA VAL A 105 -12.48 -4.77 -3.07
C VAL A 105 -11.61 -5.53 -4.07
N ALA A 106 -11.94 -6.77 -4.41
CA ALA A 106 -11.19 -7.54 -5.42
C ALA A 106 -11.20 -6.87 -6.81
N TYR A 107 -12.37 -6.38 -7.24
CA TYR A 107 -12.49 -5.59 -8.47
C TYR A 107 -11.65 -4.31 -8.44
N LEU A 108 -11.70 -3.58 -7.32
CA LEU A 108 -10.93 -2.35 -7.12
C LEU A 108 -9.42 -2.60 -7.10
N TYR A 109 -8.95 -3.71 -6.54
CA TYR A 109 -7.53 -4.09 -6.65
C TYR A 109 -7.14 -4.34 -8.11
N GLY A 110 -7.98 -5.01 -8.88
CA GLY A 110 -7.76 -5.18 -10.31
C GLY A 110 -7.58 -3.84 -11.03
N LEU A 111 -8.46 -2.86 -10.78
CA LEU A 111 -8.35 -1.51 -11.33
C LEU A 111 -7.10 -0.77 -10.81
N ALA A 112 -6.82 -0.87 -9.50
CA ALA A 112 -5.72 -0.18 -8.86
C ALA A 112 -4.34 -0.62 -9.38
N ILE A 113 -4.20 -1.89 -9.76
CA ILE A 113 -3.01 -2.41 -10.44
C ILE A 113 -2.71 -1.59 -11.70
N GLY A 114 -3.73 -1.23 -12.48
CA GLY A 114 -3.61 -0.39 -13.66
C GLY A 114 -3.16 1.05 -13.40
N ILE A 115 -3.15 1.48 -12.15
CA ILE A 115 -2.77 2.83 -11.73
C ILE A 115 -1.39 2.80 -11.07
N HIS A 116 -1.27 2.06 -9.97
CA HIS A 116 -0.01 1.95 -9.23
C HIS A 116 0.00 0.74 -8.29
N LEU A 117 1.07 -0.05 -8.34
CA LEU A 117 1.23 -1.28 -7.56
C LEU A 117 1.25 -1.07 -6.04
N LEU A 118 1.53 0.15 -5.58
CA LEU A 118 1.58 0.48 -4.15
C LEU A 118 0.26 0.17 -3.44
N SER A 119 -0.87 0.27 -4.16
CA SER A 119 -2.19 -0.07 -3.61
C SER A 119 -2.29 -1.51 -3.11
N LEU A 120 -1.50 -2.45 -3.68
CA LEU A 120 -1.46 -3.85 -3.25
C LEU A 120 -0.92 -4.03 -1.82
N LEU A 121 -0.18 -3.09 -1.27
CA LEU A 121 0.29 -3.18 0.12
C LEU A 121 -0.87 -3.20 1.11
N SER A 122 -2.00 -2.58 0.78
CA SER A 122 -3.21 -2.64 1.63
C SER A 122 -3.85 -4.04 1.69
N LEU A 123 -3.40 -5.03 0.91
CA LEU A 123 -3.81 -6.44 1.07
C LEU A 123 -3.48 -6.98 2.46
N PHE A 124 -2.38 -6.53 3.08
CA PHE A 124 -2.03 -6.93 4.43
C PHE A 124 -3.06 -6.44 5.45
N PHE A 125 -3.51 -5.19 5.31
CA PHE A 125 -4.62 -4.65 6.09
C PHE A 125 -5.89 -5.51 5.93
N VAL A 126 -6.27 -5.80 4.67
CA VAL A 126 -7.46 -6.62 4.37
C VAL A 126 -7.34 -8.00 5.02
N ALA A 127 -6.19 -8.66 4.85
CA ALA A 127 -5.94 -9.98 5.42
C ALA A 127 -6.03 -9.98 6.95
N LEU A 128 -5.48 -8.97 7.61
CA LEU A 128 -5.53 -8.83 9.07
C LEU A 128 -6.96 -8.58 9.57
N ILE A 129 -7.72 -7.69 8.92
CA ILE A 129 -9.12 -7.45 9.31
C ILE A 129 -9.97 -8.73 9.11
N VAL A 130 -9.77 -9.45 7.98
CA VAL A 130 -10.47 -10.72 7.74
C VAL A 130 -10.08 -11.76 8.79
N PHE A 131 -8.79 -11.86 9.10
CA PHE A 131 -8.30 -12.76 10.13
C PHE A 131 -8.92 -12.46 11.50
N PHE A 132 -8.85 -11.22 11.96
CA PHE A 132 -9.39 -10.85 13.28
C PHE A 132 -10.92 -11.00 13.36
N GLN A 133 -11.63 -10.82 12.26
CA GLN A 133 -13.09 -10.92 12.24
C GLN A 133 -13.59 -12.38 12.17
N ARG A 134 -12.89 -13.27 11.47
CA ARG A 134 -13.40 -14.61 11.15
C ARG A 134 -12.67 -15.75 11.84
N TYR A 135 -11.39 -15.54 12.22
CA TYR A 135 -10.52 -16.63 12.65
C TYR A 135 -9.91 -16.42 14.03
N ASP A 136 -9.76 -15.18 14.52
CA ASP A 136 -9.17 -14.97 15.85
C ASP A 136 -10.07 -15.52 16.97
N ASN A 137 -9.45 -16.26 17.87
CA ASN A 137 -10.12 -16.79 19.05
C ASN A 137 -9.52 -16.15 20.31
N PRO A 138 -10.35 -15.52 21.18
CA PRO A 138 -9.89 -14.92 22.42
C PRO A 138 -9.14 -15.90 23.34
N ASP A 139 -9.49 -17.19 23.29
CA ASP A 139 -8.94 -18.23 24.17
C ASP A 139 -7.54 -18.72 23.75
N TRP A 140 -7.05 -18.27 22.59
CA TRP A 140 -5.72 -18.67 22.15
C TRP A 140 -4.62 -18.07 23.02
N SER A 141 -3.57 -18.88 23.27
CA SER A 141 -2.34 -18.39 23.84
C SER A 141 -1.67 -17.36 22.91
N ALA A 142 -0.81 -16.50 23.46
CA ALA A 142 -0.05 -15.53 22.67
C ALA A 142 0.78 -16.19 21.56
N GLY A 143 1.39 -17.34 21.84
CA GLY A 143 2.14 -18.12 20.86
C GLY A 143 1.29 -18.67 19.74
N THR A 144 0.13 -19.26 20.07
CA THR A 144 -0.84 -19.74 19.07
C THR A 144 -1.33 -18.60 18.18
N ARG A 145 -1.69 -17.47 18.79
CA ARG A 145 -2.15 -16.28 18.04
C ARG A 145 -1.08 -15.75 17.11
N PHE A 146 0.19 -15.70 17.56
CA PHE A 146 1.31 -15.30 16.70
C PHE A 146 1.47 -16.23 15.50
N GLN A 147 1.36 -17.55 15.68
CA GLN A 147 1.44 -18.52 14.57
C GLN A 147 0.34 -18.27 13.52
N TYR A 148 -0.89 -18.03 13.93
CA TYR A 148 -1.99 -17.75 13.01
C TYR A 148 -1.89 -16.36 12.36
N LEU A 149 -1.36 -15.36 13.05
CA LEU A 149 -1.03 -14.07 12.46
C LEU A 149 0.07 -14.20 11.40
N ALA A 150 1.12 -14.98 11.70
CA ALA A 150 2.17 -15.27 10.74
C ALA A 150 1.62 -16.02 9.51
N LEU A 151 0.71 -16.97 9.72
CA LEU A 151 0.02 -17.65 8.63
C LEU A 151 -0.83 -16.69 7.79
N ALA A 152 -1.59 -15.80 8.42
CA ALA A 152 -2.38 -14.78 7.70
C ALA A 152 -1.48 -13.84 6.88
N GLY A 153 -0.37 -13.38 7.45
CA GLY A 153 0.67 -12.62 6.74
C GLY A 153 1.30 -13.42 5.59
N GLY A 154 1.58 -14.71 5.80
CA GLY A 154 2.08 -15.60 4.76
C GLY A 154 1.08 -15.78 3.60
N ILE A 155 -0.20 -15.93 3.91
CA ILE A 155 -1.27 -15.98 2.89
C ILE A 155 -1.35 -14.67 2.12
N ALA A 156 -1.33 -13.52 2.80
CA ALA A 156 -1.34 -12.21 2.16
C ALA A 156 -0.12 -12.01 1.24
N SER A 157 1.07 -12.42 1.71
CA SER A 157 2.29 -12.43 0.90
C SER A 157 2.16 -13.35 -0.32
N GLY A 158 1.62 -14.55 -0.14
CA GLY A 158 1.35 -15.48 -1.22
C GLY A 158 0.39 -14.91 -2.28
N ILE A 159 -0.68 -14.25 -1.85
CA ILE A 159 -1.60 -13.54 -2.75
C ILE A 159 -0.87 -12.39 -3.47
N PHE A 160 -0.05 -11.62 -2.77
CA PHE A 160 0.74 -10.55 -3.38
C PHE A 160 1.68 -11.08 -4.47
N PHE A 161 2.41 -12.17 -4.20
CA PHE A 161 3.30 -12.81 -5.19
C PHE A 161 2.54 -13.47 -6.33
N LEU A 162 1.35 -14.02 -6.07
CA LEU A 162 0.48 -14.52 -7.13
C LEU A 162 -0.01 -13.39 -8.05
N LEU A 163 -0.37 -12.25 -7.48
CA LEU A 163 -0.85 -11.11 -8.25
C LEU A 163 0.29 -10.41 -9.01
N TYR A 164 1.37 -10.02 -8.33
CA TYR A 164 2.40 -9.19 -8.94
C TYR A 164 3.25 -9.97 -9.96
N PRO A 165 4.12 -10.94 -9.58
CA PRO A 165 4.88 -11.68 -10.59
C PRO A 165 4.03 -12.72 -11.34
N GLY A 166 2.96 -13.26 -10.72
CA GLY A 166 2.17 -14.32 -11.32
C GLY A 166 1.18 -13.81 -12.39
N ILE A 167 0.33 -12.86 -12.05
CA ILE A 167 -0.70 -12.37 -12.99
C ILE A 167 -0.21 -11.16 -13.77
N ILE A 168 0.31 -10.14 -13.08
CA ILE A 168 0.64 -8.87 -13.73
C ILE A 168 1.79 -9.03 -14.72
N GLN A 169 2.84 -9.73 -14.36
CA GLN A 169 3.97 -10.01 -15.24
C GLN A 169 3.79 -11.33 -16.01
N GLY A 170 3.35 -12.38 -15.33
CA GLY A 170 3.27 -13.73 -15.89
C GLY A 170 2.21 -13.91 -16.96
N LEU A 171 1.03 -13.27 -16.85
CA LEU A 171 -0.01 -13.41 -17.87
C LEU A 171 0.45 -12.84 -19.24
N PRO A 172 0.97 -11.61 -19.35
CA PRO A 172 1.52 -11.12 -20.62
C PRO A 172 2.63 -12.02 -21.17
N THR A 173 3.54 -12.50 -20.31
CA THR A 173 4.64 -13.41 -20.71
C THR A 173 4.10 -14.73 -21.29
N VAL A 174 3.08 -15.32 -20.69
CA VAL A 174 2.42 -16.54 -21.22
C VAL A 174 1.74 -16.25 -22.56
N LEU A 175 1.07 -15.10 -22.70
CA LEU A 175 0.43 -14.69 -23.94
C LEU A 175 1.46 -14.52 -25.06
N GLU A 176 2.62 -13.95 -24.76
CA GLU A 176 3.73 -13.81 -25.72
C GLU A 176 4.33 -15.17 -26.10
N ALA A 177 4.71 -15.98 -25.11
CA ALA A 177 5.38 -17.26 -25.32
C ALA A 177 4.54 -18.25 -26.13
N THR A 178 3.22 -18.21 -26.00
CA THR A 178 2.31 -19.13 -26.71
C THR A 178 2.05 -18.71 -28.17
N GLN A 179 2.37 -17.48 -28.56
CA GLN A 179 2.07 -16.89 -29.86
C GLN A 179 0.58 -17.01 -30.28
N ALA A 180 -0.30 -17.32 -29.32
CA ALA A 180 -1.72 -17.52 -29.52
C ALA A 180 -2.55 -16.82 -28.41
N PRO A 181 -2.40 -15.50 -28.22
CA PRO A 181 -2.98 -14.78 -27.06
C PRO A 181 -4.50 -14.93 -26.97
N PHE A 182 -5.22 -14.87 -28.09
CA PHE A 182 -6.68 -15.02 -28.10
C PHE A 182 -7.13 -16.41 -27.68
N LEU A 183 -6.39 -17.46 -28.06
CA LEU A 183 -6.69 -18.84 -27.66
C LEU A 183 -6.52 -19.00 -26.14
N VAL A 184 -5.40 -18.52 -25.59
CA VAL A 184 -5.14 -18.57 -24.13
C VAL A 184 -6.21 -17.81 -23.34
N LEU A 185 -6.54 -16.58 -23.75
CA LEU A 185 -7.60 -15.80 -23.10
C LEU A 185 -8.97 -16.48 -23.18
N THR A 186 -9.29 -17.10 -24.32
CA THR A 186 -10.56 -17.84 -24.51
C THR A 186 -10.62 -19.07 -23.59
N ILE A 187 -9.54 -19.85 -23.50
CA ILE A 187 -9.46 -21.01 -22.61
C ILE A 187 -9.59 -20.55 -21.16
N MET A 188 -8.86 -19.51 -20.76
CA MET A 188 -8.93 -18.97 -19.40
C MET A 188 -10.33 -18.50 -19.04
N ALA A 189 -10.98 -17.72 -19.91
CA ALA A 189 -12.35 -17.27 -19.71
C ALA A 189 -13.33 -18.44 -19.61
N SER A 190 -13.18 -19.45 -20.48
CA SER A 190 -14.02 -20.65 -20.46
C SER A 190 -13.86 -21.45 -19.16
N LEU A 191 -12.63 -21.59 -18.66
CA LEU A 191 -12.36 -22.26 -17.38
C LEU A 191 -12.96 -21.50 -16.19
N LEU A 192 -12.91 -20.18 -16.20
CA LEU A 192 -13.51 -19.33 -15.15
C LEU A 192 -15.03 -19.42 -15.18
N VAL A 193 -15.67 -19.32 -16.36
CA VAL A 193 -17.12 -19.47 -16.52
C VAL A 193 -17.56 -20.85 -16.08
N TYR A 194 -16.85 -21.91 -16.49
CA TYR A 194 -17.14 -23.28 -16.08
C TYR A 194 -16.95 -23.47 -14.57
N GLY A 195 -15.91 -22.89 -13.99
CA GLY A 195 -15.66 -22.87 -12.55
C GLY A 195 -16.80 -22.22 -11.78
N LEU A 196 -17.28 -21.05 -12.24
CA LEU A 196 -18.45 -20.38 -11.66
C LEU A 196 -19.71 -21.26 -11.77
N TYR A 197 -19.96 -21.84 -12.94
CA TYR A 197 -21.12 -22.72 -13.16
C TYR A 197 -21.10 -23.91 -12.21
N ILE A 198 -19.99 -24.67 -12.13
CA ILE A 198 -19.87 -25.83 -11.26
C ILE A 198 -20.00 -25.47 -9.79
N THR A 199 -19.26 -24.44 -9.34
CA THR A 199 -19.25 -24.07 -7.93
C THR A 199 -20.61 -23.54 -7.49
N HIS A 200 -21.31 -22.85 -8.37
CA HIS A 200 -22.67 -22.36 -8.13
C HIS A 200 -23.68 -23.53 -8.07
N THR A 201 -23.69 -24.40 -9.09
CA THR A 201 -24.63 -25.52 -9.17
C THR A 201 -24.44 -26.55 -8.07
N LYS A 202 -23.20 -26.85 -7.70
CA LYS A 202 -22.83 -27.71 -6.57
C LYS A 202 -22.93 -27.05 -5.20
N ARG A 203 -23.35 -25.78 -5.13
CA ARG A 203 -23.46 -24.97 -3.90
C ARG A 203 -22.16 -24.91 -3.07
N MET A 204 -21.03 -24.92 -3.74
CA MET A 204 -19.70 -24.83 -3.12
C MET A 204 -19.38 -23.38 -2.80
N ARG A 205 -19.99 -22.84 -1.74
CA ARG A 205 -19.96 -21.38 -1.41
C ARG A 205 -18.54 -20.79 -1.41
N VAL A 206 -17.60 -21.41 -0.69
CA VAL A 206 -16.22 -20.89 -0.58
C VAL A 206 -15.52 -20.89 -1.94
N ALA A 207 -15.59 -22.01 -2.67
CA ALA A 207 -15.00 -22.11 -4.00
C ALA A 207 -15.63 -21.10 -4.98
N ASN A 208 -16.96 -20.91 -4.91
CA ASN A 208 -17.64 -19.92 -5.74
C ASN A 208 -17.17 -18.50 -5.46
N LEU A 209 -17.02 -18.11 -4.18
CA LEU A 209 -16.47 -16.81 -3.79
C LEU A 209 -15.04 -16.64 -4.29
N LEU A 210 -14.18 -17.65 -4.15
CA LEU A 210 -12.80 -17.58 -4.65
C LEU A 210 -12.75 -17.36 -6.16
N VAL A 211 -13.56 -18.07 -6.94
CA VAL A 211 -13.64 -17.86 -8.39
C VAL A 211 -14.19 -16.47 -8.71
N LEU A 212 -15.18 -15.97 -7.96
CA LEU A 212 -15.72 -14.62 -8.14
C LEU A 212 -14.65 -13.54 -7.85
N TYR A 213 -13.82 -13.71 -6.80
CA TYR A 213 -12.70 -12.78 -6.52
C TYR A 213 -11.73 -12.73 -7.71
N VAL A 214 -11.36 -13.89 -8.25
CA VAL A 214 -10.47 -13.96 -9.42
C VAL A 214 -11.11 -13.30 -10.64
N VAL A 215 -12.36 -13.60 -10.95
CA VAL A 215 -13.07 -13.03 -12.10
C VAL A 215 -13.17 -11.50 -11.98
N LEU A 216 -13.59 -10.99 -10.82
CA LEU A 216 -13.73 -9.55 -10.62
C LEU A 216 -12.37 -8.85 -10.63
N GLY A 217 -11.35 -9.45 -10.03
CA GLY A 217 -9.98 -8.93 -10.09
C GLY A 217 -9.46 -8.85 -11.54
N LEU A 218 -9.68 -9.89 -12.35
CA LEU A 218 -9.29 -9.91 -13.76
C LEU A 218 -10.10 -8.92 -14.61
N ILE A 219 -11.40 -8.75 -14.33
CA ILE A 219 -12.20 -7.70 -14.99
C ILE A 219 -11.62 -6.30 -14.68
N GLY A 220 -11.27 -6.02 -13.41
CA GLY A 220 -10.58 -4.78 -13.05
C GLY A 220 -9.22 -4.64 -13.76
N TYR A 221 -8.40 -5.69 -13.70
CA TYR A 221 -7.09 -5.74 -14.35
C TYR A 221 -7.15 -5.58 -15.87
N SER A 222 -8.25 -5.95 -16.52
CA SER A 222 -8.39 -5.78 -17.97
C SER A 222 -8.26 -4.33 -18.44
N SER A 223 -8.41 -3.35 -17.54
CA SER A 223 -8.10 -1.94 -17.83
C SER A 223 -6.64 -1.70 -18.26
N TYR A 224 -5.72 -2.61 -17.90
CA TYR A 224 -4.33 -2.55 -18.33
C TYR A 224 -4.16 -2.70 -19.85
N PHE A 225 -5.06 -3.40 -20.51
CA PHE A 225 -5.02 -3.52 -21.98
C PHE A 225 -5.23 -2.20 -22.73
N LEU A 226 -5.68 -1.16 -22.04
CA LEU A 226 -5.71 0.19 -22.59
C LEU A 226 -4.30 0.71 -22.94
N ILE A 227 -3.25 0.24 -22.27
CA ILE A 227 -1.86 0.66 -22.52
C ILE A 227 -1.41 0.25 -23.93
N PRO A 228 -1.39 -1.05 -24.30
CA PRO A 228 -1.00 -1.43 -25.67
C PRO A 228 -1.98 -0.91 -26.73
N ILE A 229 -3.28 -0.82 -26.46
CA ILE A 229 -4.25 -0.23 -27.38
C ILE A 229 -3.92 1.24 -27.67
N ARG A 230 -3.60 2.02 -26.62
CA ARG A 230 -3.22 3.43 -26.79
C ARG A 230 -1.86 3.58 -27.46
N SER A 231 -0.88 2.75 -27.12
CA SER A 231 0.44 2.76 -27.75
C SER A 231 0.37 2.45 -29.25
N SER A 232 -0.54 1.55 -29.67
CA SER A 232 -0.68 1.17 -31.09
C SER A 232 -1.13 2.32 -32.00
N ILE A 233 -1.67 3.42 -31.47
CA ILE A 233 -2.04 4.63 -32.25
C ILE A 233 -0.93 5.70 -32.25
N ASN A 234 0.28 5.37 -31.79
CA ASN A 234 1.47 6.23 -31.78
C ASN A 234 1.21 7.63 -31.16
N PRO A 235 0.86 7.71 -29.86
CA PRO A 235 0.67 9.00 -29.19
C PRO A 235 1.99 9.78 -29.13
N PRO A 236 1.95 11.13 -28.96
CA PRO A 236 3.15 11.96 -28.87
C PRO A 236 4.13 11.56 -27.76
N ILE A 237 3.63 10.98 -26.66
CA ILE A 237 4.41 10.41 -25.57
C ILE A 237 4.03 8.93 -25.46
N ASP A 238 4.95 8.05 -25.81
CA ASP A 238 4.78 6.60 -25.80
C ASP A 238 5.99 5.95 -25.14
N GLN A 239 6.00 5.93 -23.82
CA GLN A 239 7.11 5.40 -23.03
C GLN A 239 7.27 3.90 -23.27
N ASN A 240 8.44 3.47 -23.74
CA ASN A 240 8.81 2.10 -24.08
C ASN A 240 7.98 1.45 -25.20
N ASN A 241 7.12 2.20 -25.87
CA ASN A 241 6.31 1.74 -26.99
C ASN A 241 5.69 0.34 -26.79
N PRO A 242 4.82 0.14 -25.79
CA PRO A 242 4.22 -1.16 -25.47
C PRO A 242 3.13 -1.60 -26.46
N SER A 243 3.26 -1.25 -27.74
CA SER A 243 2.30 -1.57 -28.81
C SER A 243 2.34 -3.03 -29.23
N SER A 244 3.51 -3.69 -29.15
CA SER A 244 3.66 -5.13 -29.37
C SER A 244 3.57 -5.89 -28.04
N LEU A 245 3.27 -7.20 -28.11
CA LEU A 245 3.19 -8.04 -26.91
C LEU A 245 4.56 -8.17 -26.22
N GLU A 246 5.65 -8.27 -26.99
CA GLU A 246 7.03 -8.29 -26.50
C GLU A 246 7.37 -7.01 -25.71
N ASN A 247 7.12 -5.85 -26.31
CA ASN A 247 7.36 -4.56 -25.65
C ASN A 247 6.46 -4.36 -24.43
N PHE A 248 5.22 -4.90 -24.48
CA PHE A 248 4.33 -4.85 -23.35
C PHE A 248 4.83 -5.72 -22.17
N VAL A 249 5.40 -6.90 -22.46
CA VAL A 249 6.05 -7.75 -21.43
C VAL A 249 7.24 -7.02 -20.82
N SER A 250 8.13 -6.44 -21.64
CA SER A 250 9.27 -5.64 -21.16
C SER A 250 8.83 -4.45 -20.30
N TYR A 251 7.77 -3.74 -20.73
CA TYR A 251 7.16 -2.66 -19.96
C TYR A 251 6.63 -3.16 -18.58
N MET A 252 5.92 -4.29 -18.55
CA MET A 252 5.35 -4.87 -17.32
C MET A 252 6.42 -5.42 -16.38
N SER A 253 7.50 -5.98 -16.94
CA SER A 253 8.68 -6.45 -16.21
C SER A 253 9.55 -5.32 -15.67
N ARG A 254 9.27 -4.07 -16.07
CA ARG A 254 10.00 -2.87 -15.64
C ARG A 254 11.50 -2.91 -15.99
N GLU A 255 11.86 -3.57 -17.08
CA GLU A 255 13.26 -3.77 -17.51
C GLU A 255 14.04 -2.45 -17.68
N GLN A 256 13.33 -1.36 -18.03
CA GLN A 256 13.91 -0.02 -18.16
C GLN A 256 14.53 0.53 -16.85
N TYR A 257 14.15 -0.03 -15.70
CA TYR A 257 14.71 0.39 -14.41
C TYR A 257 15.90 -0.46 -13.97
N GLY A 258 16.22 -1.51 -14.74
CA GLY A 258 17.27 -2.49 -14.44
C GLY A 258 16.95 -3.36 -13.22
N ASP A 259 17.70 -4.43 -13.10
CA ASP A 259 17.60 -5.34 -11.97
C ASP A 259 18.41 -4.84 -10.78
N ARG A 260 17.85 -4.96 -9.59
CA ARG A 260 18.55 -4.67 -8.33
C ARG A 260 18.51 -5.92 -7.46
N PRO A 261 19.68 -6.39 -7.00
CA PRO A 261 19.73 -7.57 -6.16
C PRO A 261 19.07 -7.27 -4.80
N LEU A 262 18.18 -8.15 -4.35
CA LEU A 262 17.44 -8.01 -3.09
C LEU A 262 18.01 -8.87 -1.97
N LEU A 263 18.23 -10.15 -2.24
CA LEU A 263 18.67 -11.15 -1.24
C LEU A 263 20.11 -11.57 -1.44
N SER A 264 20.52 -11.77 -2.69
CA SER A 264 21.87 -12.16 -3.09
C SER A 264 22.22 -11.48 -4.40
N GLY A 265 23.48 -11.12 -4.58
CA GLY A 265 23.99 -10.50 -5.81
C GLY A 265 25.18 -9.60 -5.57
N SER A 266 25.52 -8.83 -6.61
CA SER A 266 26.66 -7.91 -6.59
C SER A 266 26.47 -6.77 -5.60
N THR A 267 27.55 -6.37 -4.95
CA THR A 267 27.60 -5.18 -4.10
C THR A 267 28.92 -4.43 -4.28
N TYR A 268 29.01 -3.26 -3.66
CA TYR A 268 30.23 -2.46 -3.63
C TYR A 268 31.33 -3.14 -2.83
N ASN A 269 32.53 -3.21 -3.41
CA ASN A 269 33.74 -3.71 -2.74
C ASN A 269 34.55 -2.54 -2.23
N ASP A 270 34.79 -2.50 -0.91
CA ASP A 270 35.50 -1.42 -0.22
C ASP A 270 37.02 -1.39 -0.60
N GLU A 271 37.59 -2.52 -1.02
CA GLU A 271 39.01 -2.61 -1.41
C GLU A 271 39.24 -2.05 -2.82
N THR A 272 38.32 -2.36 -3.75
CA THR A 272 38.47 -1.96 -5.15
C THR A 272 37.78 -0.63 -5.50
N GLY A 273 36.91 -0.13 -4.59
CA GLY A 273 36.13 1.06 -4.81
C GLY A 273 35.10 0.92 -5.96
N ARG A 274 34.67 -0.30 -6.26
CA ARG A 274 33.78 -0.60 -7.41
C ARG A 274 32.72 -1.63 -7.03
N VAL A 275 31.66 -1.66 -7.83
CA VAL A 275 30.67 -2.73 -7.77
C VAL A 275 31.20 -3.92 -8.57
N GLU A 276 31.47 -5.02 -7.87
CA GLU A 276 31.91 -6.27 -8.49
C GLU A 276 30.70 -7.06 -8.96
N ARG A 277 30.61 -7.28 -10.28
CA ARG A 277 29.45 -7.96 -10.88
C ARG A 277 29.42 -9.46 -10.63
N ASP A 278 30.58 -10.06 -10.37
CA ASP A 278 30.74 -11.50 -10.18
C ASP A 278 30.73 -11.92 -8.70
N ALA A 279 30.65 -10.95 -7.78
CA ALA A 279 30.58 -11.23 -6.35
C ALA A 279 29.11 -11.43 -5.91
N GLU A 280 28.85 -12.54 -5.22
CA GLU A 280 27.55 -12.80 -4.60
C GLU A 280 27.59 -12.48 -3.10
N ALA A 281 27.17 -11.28 -2.74
CA ALA A 281 26.96 -10.91 -1.34
C ALA A 281 25.51 -11.19 -0.90
N LEU A 282 25.35 -11.58 0.35
CA LEU A 282 24.03 -11.65 0.99
C LEU A 282 23.60 -10.22 1.39
N PHE A 283 22.34 -9.88 1.12
CA PHE A 283 21.76 -8.59 1.44
C PHE A 283 22.53 -7.40 0.82
N PRO A 284 22.80 -7.43 -0.52
CA PRO A 284 23.53 -6.35 -1.19
C PRO A 284 22.71 -5.06 -1.21
N ARG A 285 23.28 -3.96 -0.73
CA ARG A 285 22.60 -2.64 -0.64
C ARG A 285 23.35 -1.54 -1.37
N ARG A 286 24.67 -1.57 -1.37
CA ARG A 286 25.53 -0.63 -2.08
C ARG A 286 25.76 -1.10 -3.51
N TRP A 287 24.70 -0.99 -4.34
CA TRP A 287 24.73 -1.42 -5.74
C TRP A 287 24.21 -0.31 -6.66
N SER A 288 24.96 0.04 -7.69
CA SER A 288 24.53 0.90 -8.78
C SER A 288 25.42 0.68 -10.00
N PRO A 289 24.86 0.62 -11.23
CA PRO A 289 25.66 0.59 -12.45
C PRO A 289 26.33 1.94 -12.74
N ASN A 290 25.93 3.02 -12.08
CA ASN A 290 26.44 4.36 -12.30
C ASN A 290 27.67 4.65 -11.41
N PRO A 291 28.86 4.90 -11.98
CA PRO A 291 30.07 5.17 -11.21
C PRO A 291 29.97 6.40 -10.29
N ARG A 292 29.12 7.36 -10.62
CA ARG A 292 28.92 8.55 -9.74
C ARG A 292 28.23 8.18 -8.42
N HIS A 293 27.38 7.18 -8.43
CA HIS A 293 26.72 6.72 -7.21
C HIS A 293 27.68 5.95 -6.29
N THR A 294 28.71 5.29 -6.84
CA THR A 294 29.68 4.54 -6.04
C THR A 294 30.51 5.43 -5.15
N GLN A 295 30.76 6.70 -5.52
CA GLN A 295 31.50 7.66 -4.70
C GLN A 295 30.84 7.96 -3.34
N VAL A 296 29.54 7.69 -3.24
CA VAL A 296 28.80 7.88 -1.99
C VAL A 296 29.01 6.68 -1.06
N TYR A 297 29.34 5.53 -1.60
CA TYR A 297 29.42 4.27 -0.84
C TYR A 297 30.61 4.20 0.09
N ASP A 298 31.72 4.90 -0.23
CA ASP A 298 32.91 5.05 0.61
C ASP A 298 32.61 5.64 2.01
N ARG A 299 31.46 6.29 2.16
CA ARG A 299 31.03 6.86 3.44
C ARG A 299 30.44 5.87 4.42
N TYR A 300 30.23 4.63 3.97
CA TYR A 300 29.55 3.57 4.71
C TYR A 300 30.44 2.35 4.86
N ASN A 301 30.57 1.85 6.07
CA ASN A 301 31.48 0.75 6.40
C ASN A 301 31.00 -0.64 5.91
N SER A 302 29.71 -0.77 5.58
CA SER A 302 29.11 -2.04 5.14
C SER A 302 27.74 -1.81 4.51
N ASP A 303 27.19 -2.85 3.86
CA ASP A 303 25.81 -2.84 3.35
C ASP A 303 24.77 -2.63 4.45
N LEU A 304 25.01 -3.17 5.65
CA LEU A 304 24.14 -2.95 6.80
C LEU A 304 24.21 -1.50 7.29
N ASP A 305 25.41 -0.90 7.34
CA ASP A 305 25.57 0.52 7.70
C ASP A 305 24.86 1.43 6.67
N PHE A 306 25.03 1.14 5.38
CA PHE A 306 24.30 1.84 4.32
C PHE A 306 22.77 1.69 4.45
N PHE A 307 22.29 0.49 4.72
CA PHE A 307 20.87 0.23 4.93
C PHE A 307 20.31 1.06 6.09
N LEU A 308 20.96 1.02 7.24
CA LEU A 308 20.45 1.69 8.44
C LEU A 308 20.55 3.21 8.34
N ARG A 309 21.73 3.74 7.95
CA ARG A 309 21.95 5.20 7.95
C ARG A 309 21.37 5.88 6.72
N TYR A 310 21.51 5.29 5.52
CA TYR A 310 21.03 5.90 4.30
C TYR A 310 19.59 5.47 3.98
N GLN A 311 19.31 4.18 3.81
CA GLN A 311 17.99 3.75 3.37
C GLN A 311 16.92 3.95 4.45
N ILE A 312 17.19 3.57 5.70
CA ILE A 312 16.24 3.80 6.79
C ILE A 312 16.31 5.24 7.30
N GLY A 313 17.49 5.73 7.66
CA GLY A 313 17.65 7.08 8.26
C GLY A 313 17.34 8.19 7.28
N HIS A 314 18.11 8.29 6.21
CA HIS A 314 18.00 9.40 5.28
C HIS A 314 16.80 9.26 4.33
N MET A 315 16.59 8.08 3.71
CA MET A 315 15.53 7.95 2.71
C MET A 315 14.14 7.77 3.34
N TYR A 316 13.98 6.88 4.31
CA TYR A 316 12.67 6.60 4.89
C TYR A 316 12.30 7.56 6.02
N THR A 317 13.11 7.64 7.09
CA THR A 317 12.76 8.41 8.29
C THR A 317 12.65 9.90 8.00
N ARG A 318 13.53 10.45 7.17
CA ARG A 318 13.47 11.87 6.75
C ARG A 318 12.16 12.18 6.02
N TYR A 319 11.75 11.36 5.04
CA TYR A 319 10.48 11.56 4.33
C TYR A 319 9.26 11.38 5.23
N PHE A 320 9.32 10.43 6.16
CA PHE A 320 8.28 10.29 7.17
C PHE A 320 8.15 11.56 8.00
N LEU A 321 9.27 12.09 8.49
CA LEU A 321 9.29 13.31 9.31
C LEU A 321 8.86 14.57 8.54
N TRP A 322 9.10 14.65 7.24
CA TRP A 322 8.59 15.75 6.42
C TRP A 322 7.07 15.91 6.54
N ASN A 323 6.34 14.83 6.61
CA ASN A 323 4.89 14.86 6.69
C ASN A 323 4.34 15.11 8.11
N PHE A 324 5.11 14.78 9.14
CA PHE A 324 4.60 14.78 10.52
C PHE A 324 5.35 15.74 11.46
N ALA A 325 6.54 16.15 11.11
CA ALA A 325 7.33 17.09 11.89
C ALA A 325 7.56 18.42 11.16
N GLY A 326 7.82 18.34 9.85
CA GLY A 326 8.09 19.44 8.94
C GLY A 326 9.36 19.24 8.13
N ARG A 327 9.60 20.11 7.14
CA ARG A 327 10.77 20.09 6.26
C ARG A 327 11.44 21.45 6.16
N ALA A 328 12.75 21.46 5.95
CA ALA A 328 13.53 22.68 5.87
C ALA A 328 13.41 23.40 4.54
N ALA A 329 13.29 22.66 3.43
CA ALA A 329 13.22 23.21 2.06
C ALA A 329 12.58 22.19 1.10
N ASP A 330 12.36 22.61 -0.14
CA ASP A 330 11.80 21.80 -1.23
C ASP A 330 12.85 21.07 -2.07
N THR A 331 14.10 21.09 -1.65
CA THR A 331 15.18 20.40 -2.33
C THR A 331 15.19 18.90 -2.00
N GLN A 332 15.66 18.08 -2.93
CA GLN A 332 15.63 16.61 -2.84
C GLN A 332 16.18 16.05 -1.52
N ASP A 333 17.25 16.60 -1.01
CA ASP A 333 17.94 16.09 0.19
C ASP A 333 17.75 17.00 1.43
N ALA A 334 16.76 17.91 1.39
CA ALA A 334 16.49 18.78 2.52
C ALA A 334 16.20 17.98 3.79
N PRO A 335 16.74 18.38 4.95
CA PRO A 335 16.48 17.70 6.21
C PRO A 335 15.05 17.92 6.68
N ALA A 336 14.58 17.05 7.58
CA ALA A 336 13.36 17.32 8.33
C ALA A 336 13.61 18.51 9.27
N ALA A 337 12.57 19.35 9.46
CA ALA A 337 12.63 20.53 10.31
C ALA A 337 11.42 20.55 11.24
N THR A 338 11.66 20.39 12.54
CA THR A 338 10.57 20.45 13.53
C THR A 338 10.17 21.88 13.88
N GLY A 339 11.07 22.84 13.70
CA GLY A 339 10.96 24.23 14.20
C GLY A 339 11.27 24.37 15.68
N ILE A 340 11.72 23.29 16.33
CA ILE A 340 12.12 23.30 17.73
C ILE A 340 13.64 23.37 17.79
N SER A 341 14.19 24.47 18.22
CA SER A 341 15.63 24.80 18.10
C SER A 341 16.58 23.72 18.64
N PHE A 342 16.22 23.01 19.70
CA PHE A 342 17.09 21.99 20.27
C PHE A 342 17.02 20.64 19.50
N LEU A 343 15.98 20.43 18.66
CA LEU A 343 15.86 19.26 17.80
C LEU A 343 16.44 19.51 16.40
N ASP A 344 16.51 20.76 15.99
CA ASP A 344 16.97 21.20 14.67
C ASP A 344 18.22 22.13 14.77
N PRO A 345 19.32 21.72 15.41
CA PRO A 345 20.46 22.62 15.71
C PRO A 345 21.08 23.23 14.46
N ASP A 346 21.07 22.53 13.34
CA ASP A 346 21.65 22.97 12.07
C ASP A 346 20.71 23.86 11.23
N ILE A 347 19.42 23.84 11.53
CA ILE A 347 18.38 24.56 10.78
C ILE A 347 17.99 25.85 11.48
N ALA A 348 18.26 25.92 12.78
CA ALA A 348 17.96 27.08 13.63
C ALA A 348 18.90 28.29 13.36
N ASN A 349 19.99 28.14 12.61
CA ASN A 349 20.80 29.24 12.19
C ASN A 349 20.04 30.12 11.19
N GLU A 350 19.59 31.29 11.63
CA GLU A 350 18.91 32.31 10.80
C GLU A 350 19.69 32.63 9.52
N ALA A 351 21.02 32.55 9.56
CA ALA A 351 21.89 32.77 8.40
C ALA A 351 21.65 31.77 7.24
N THR A 352 21.24 30.55 7.51
CA THR A 352 20.88 29.58 6.45
C THR A 352 19.49 29.84 5.87
N VAL A 353 18.60 30.42 6.65
CA VAL A 353 17.23 30.77 6.20
C VAL A 353 17.28 32.01 5.31
N ASP A 354 18.11 32.99 5.63
CA ASP A 354 18.27 34.23 4.85
C ASP A 354 19.02 34.00 3.53
N ALA A 355 19.86 32.97 3.45
CA ALA A 355 20.57 32.60 2.24
C ALA A 355 19.69 31.72 1.29
N ALA A 356 18.56 31.20 1.76
CA ALA A 356 17.69 30.35 0.96
C ALA A 356 17.02 31.13 -0.19
N THR A 357 16.94 30.49 -1.35
CA THR A 357 16.19 31.02 -2.51
C THR A 357 14.70 31.19 -2.17
N PRO A 358 13.96 32.05 -2.90
CA PRO A 358 12.52 32.16 -2.70
C PRO A 358 11.78 30.81 -2.80
N SER A 359 12.22 29.91 -3.69
CA SER A 359 11.68 28.57 -3.86
C SER A 359 11.92 27.70 -2.61
N GLU A 360 13.13 27.70 -2.06
CA GLU A 360 13.45 26.95 -0.86
C GLU A 360 12.66 27.43 0.36
N ARG A 361 12.49 28.77 0.49
CA ARG A 361 11.64 29.35 1.55
C ARG A 361 10.17 28.96 1.39
N ALA A 362 9.65 28.96 0.16
CA ALA A 362 8.25 28.55 -0.11
C ALA A 362 8.02 27.06 0.18
N GLY A 363 9.06 26.23 0.00
CA GLY A 363 9.00 24.80 0.30
C GLY A 363 9.19 24.43 1.78
N ARG A 364 9.46 25.41 2.65
CA ARG A 364 9.65 25.17 4.08
C ARG A 364 8.31 25.01 4.81
N SER A 365 8.17 23.93 5.56
CA SER A 365 7.00 23.65 6.40
C SER A 365 7.46 23.31 7.81
N VAL A 366 6.85 23.90 8.82
CA VAL A 366 7.19 23.67 10.22
C VAL A 366 5.93 23.34 11.01
N TYR A 367 5.87 22.12 11.54
CA TYR A 367 4.68 21.63 12.26
C TYR A 367 4.92 21.44 13.75
N PHE A 368 6.10 21.80 14.26
CA PHE A 368 6.51 21.63 15.67
C PHE A 368 6.34 20.18 16.17
N ALA A 369 6.49 19.21 15.27
CA ALA A 369 6.24 17.79 15.51
C ALA A 369 4.83 17.48 16.06
N LEU A 370 3.88 18.40 15.97
CA LEU A 370 2.55 18.25 16.57
C LEU A 370 1.74 17.10 15.94
N PRO A 371 1.69 16.93 14.60
CA PRO A 371 1.06 15.78 13.98
C PRO A 371 1.70 14.45 14.41
N LEU A 372 3.03 14.41 14.53
CA LEU A 372 3.77 13.23 14.99
C LEU A 372 3.38 12.85 16.42
N LEU A 373 3.41 13.80 17.34
CA LEU A 373 3.08 13.57 18.75
C LEU A 373 1.63 13.13 18.93
N LEU A 374 0.70 13.79 18.24
CA LEU A 374 -0.72 13.40 18.25
C LEU A 374 -0.94 12.01 17.65
N GLY A 375 -0.24 11.69 16.55
CA GLY A 375 -0.29 10.37 15.92
C GLY A 375 0.25 9.27 16.82
N LEU A 376 1.39 9.48 17.47
CA LEU A 376 1.98 8.52 18.42
C LEU A 376 1.09 8.32 19.63
N PHE A 377 0.52 9.39 20.20
CA PHE A 377 -0.42 9.31 21.30
C PHE A 377 -1.70 8.56 20.88
N GLY A 378 -2.23 8.86 19.69
CA GLY A 378 -3.40 8.17 19.14
C GLY A 378 -3.12 6.69 18.88
N ALA A 379 -1.95 6.34 18.34
CA ALA A 379 -1.52 4.95 18.13
C ALA A 379 -1.42 4.21 19.47
N PHE A 380 -0.72 4.78 20.45
CA PHE A 380 -0.63 4.20 21.79
C PHE A 380 -2.03 3.93 22.38
N TYR A 381 -2.92 4.92 22.32
CA TYR A 381 -4.29 4.78 22.80
C TYR A 381 -5.06 3.71 22.03
N HIS A 382 -4.95 3.66 20.70
CA HIS A 382 -5.60 2.66 19.88
C HIS A 382 -5.11 1.24 20.21
N PHE A 383 -3.80 1.04 20.38
CA PHE A 383 -3.23 -0.25 20.79
C PHE A 383 -3.68 -0.72 22.18
N THR A 384 -3.91 0.19 23.12
CA THR A 384 -4.39 -0.17 24.47
C THR A 384 -5.86 -0.61 24.48
N TRP A 385 -6.68 -0.11 23.56
CA TRP A 385 -8.12 -0.38 23.57
C TRP A 385 -8.58 -1.37 22.50
N ASP A 386 -7.99 -1.34 21.33
CA ASP A 386 -8.31 -2.23 20.19
C ASP A 386 -7.03 -2.60 19.43
N TRP A 387 -6.17 -3.36 20.08
CA TRP A 387 -4.89 -3.75 19.51
C TRP A 387 -5.02 -4.50 18.17
N ARG A 388 -6.14 -5.22 17.94
CA ARG A 388 -6.39 -5.96 16.70
C ARG A 388 -6.47 -5.02 15.50
N ARG A 389 -7.34 -4.02 15.58
CA ARG A 389 -7.48 -3.01 14.53
C ARG A 389 -6.30 -2.07 14.47
N ALA A 390 -5.73 -1.73 15.63
CA ALA A 390 -4.50 -0.95 15.67
C ALA A 390 -3.36 -1.66 14.92
N THR A 391 -3.20 -2.98 15.09
CA THR A 391 -2.25 -3.77 14.31
C THR A 391 -2.56 -3.71 12.82
N ALA A 392 -3.81 -3.89 12.41
CA ALA A 392 -4.17 -3.82 10.99
C ALA A 392 -3.91 -2.43 10.38
N VAL A 393 -4.14 -1.36 11.14
CA VAL A 393 -3.87 0.03 10.69
C VAL A 393 -2.37 0.34 10.63
N ALA A 394 -1.57 -0.29 11.50
CA ALA A 394 -0.11 -0.08 11.53
C ALA A 394 0.63 -0.78 10.37
N PHE A 395 0.04 -1.82 9.79
CA PHE A 395 0.54 -2.56 8.64
C PHE A 395 -0.05 -2.06 7.32
#